data_2e8655daf4695dc02fa65302ed336f0d
#
_entry.id   2e8655daf4695dc02fa65302ed336f0d
#
_cell.length_a   1.000
_cell.length_b   1.000
_cell.length_c   1.000
_cell.angle_alpha   90.00
_cell.angle_beta   90.00
_cell.angle_gamma   90.00
#
_symmetry.space_group_name_H-M   'P 1'
#
loop_
_entity.id
_entity.type
_entity.pdbx_description
1 polymer ?
#
loop_
_entity_poly.entity_id
_entity_poly.type
_entity_poly.pdbx_seq_one_letter_code
_entity_poly.pdbx_strand_id
1 'polypeptide(L)'
;MKKQFLLLTVLLFLLGACAPKPAEHSFIKVNADGQFVRDGKPYYFVGANFWYGAILGSEGEGGNRERLHKELDFLKSIGINNLRVLVGADGENGIKTRVEP
;
A
#
# COMPACT_ATOMS: atom_id res chain seq x y z
N MET A 1 -20.71 -47.44 6.18
CA MET A 1 -20.25 -46.28 7.00
C MET A 1 -18.84 -45.81 6.67
N LYS A 2 -17.82 -46.66 6.61
CA LYS A 2 -16.43 -46.24 6.32
C LYS A 2 -16.22 -45.56 4.94
N LYS A 3 -16.92 -46.04 3.88
CA LYS A 3 -16.82 -45.44 2.52
C LYS A 3 -17.48 -44.06 2.41
N GLN A 4 -18.56 -43.81 3.14
CA GLN A 4 -19.24 -42.50 3.17
C GLN A 4 -18.42 -41.47 3.93
N PHE A 5 -17.73 -41.89 5.02
CA PHE A 5 -16.84 -41.00 5.75
C PHE A 5 -15.63 -40.58 4.92
N LEU A 6 -15.05 -41.50 4.14
CA LEU A 6 -13.93 -41.22 3.24
C LEU A 6 -14.33 -40.24 2.12
N LEU A 7 -15.53 -40.39 1.54
CA LEU A 7 -16.04 -39.48 0.51
C LEU A 7 -16.25 -38.05 1.04
N LEU A 8 -16.78 -37.95 2.27
CA LEU A 8 -17.01 -36.65 2.93
C LEU A 8 -15.70 -35.94 3.23
N THR A 9 -14.66 -36.65 3.64
CA THR A 9 -13.34 -36.09 3.95
C THR A 9 -12.64 -35.60 2.68
N VAL A 10 -12.74 -36.35 1.57
CA VAL A 10 -12.17 -35.94 0.26
C VAL A 10 -12.89 -34.70 -0.28
N LEU A 11 -14.22 -34.61 -0.12
CA LEU A 11 -15.00 -33.45 -0.56
C LEU A 11 -14.65 -32.18 0.24
N LEU A 12 -14.38 -32.30 1.56
CA LEU A 12 -13.94 -31.17 2.39
C LEU A 12 -12.54 -30.64 1.97
N PHE A 13 -11.62 -31.53 1.56
CA PHE A 13 -10.30 -31.14 1.07
C PHE A 13 -10.35 -30.41 -0.27
N LEU A 14 -11.32 -30.74 -1.15
CA LEU A 14 -11.49 -30.09 -2.45
C LEU A 14 -12.06 -28.65 -2.34
N LEU A 15 -12.79 -28.33 -1.27
CA LEU A 15 -13.36 -27.01 -1.04
C LEU A 15 -12.35 -26.01 -0.45
N GLY A 16 -11.22 -26.48 0.09
CA GLY A 16 -10.19 -25.63 0.70
C GLY A 16 -9.18 -25.01 -0.28
N ALA A 17 -9.22 -25.37 -1.57
CA ALA A 17 -8.16 -25.00 -2.53
C ALA A 17 -8.39 -23.68 -3.29
N CYS A 18 -9.46 -22.94 -3.05
CA CYS A 18 -9.73 -21.64 -3.66
C CYS A 18 -9.49 -20.48 -2.69
N ALA A 19 -8.28 -20.37 -2.12
CA ALA A 19 -7.87 -19.10 -1.56
C ALA A 19 -7.65 -18.11 -2.74
N PRO A 20 -8.30 -16.92 -2.75
CA PRO A 20 -8.04 -15.95 -3.80
C PRO A 20 -6.56 -15.57 -3.76
N LYS A 21 -5.86 -15.81 -4.89
CA LYS A 21 -4.47 -15.37 -5.05
C LYS A 21 -4.44 -13.86 -4.80
N PRO A 22 -3.53 -13.34 -3.93
CA PRO A 22 -3.40 -11.91 -3.75
C PRO A 22 -3.26 -11.25 -5.12
N ALA A 23 -4.02 -10.20 -5.36
CA ALA A 23 -3.94 -9.48 -6.61
C ALA A 23 -2.51 -8.98 -6.79
N GLU A 24 -1.78 -9.55 -7.74
CA GLU A 24 -0.43 -9.15 -8.08
C GLU A 24 -0.54 -7.76 -8.73
N HIS A 25 -0.23 -6.73 -7.97
CA HIS A 25 -0.28 -5.36 -8.48
C HIS A 25 0.83 -5.18 -9.51
N SER A 26 0.47 -5.04 -10.78
CA SER A 26 1.44 -4.75 -11.81
C SER A 26 2.00 -3.33 -11.66
N PHE A 27 3.25 -3.15 -12.07
CA PHE A 27 3.86 -1.82 -12.14
C PHE A 27 3.14 -0.95 -13.18
N ILE A 28 3.10 0.36 -12.90
CA ILE A 28 2.66 1.36 -13.86
C ILE A 28 3.70 1.44 -14.98
N LYS A 29 3.24 1.44 -16.21
CA LYS A 29 4.06 1.52 -17.43
C LYS A 29 3.64 2.74 -18.24
N VAL A 30 4.48 3.16 -19.17
CA VAL A 30 4.14 4.16 -20.18
C VAL A 30 3.89 3.42 -21.49
N ASN A 31 2.75 3.67 -22.14
CA ASN A 31 2.43 3.09 -23.45
C ASN A 31 3.10 3.90 -24.60
N ALA A 32 2.91 3.46 -25.83
CA ALA A 32 3.47 4.10 -27.01
C ALA A 32 2.98 5.56 -27.20
N ASP A 33 1.81 5.90 -26.68
CA ASP A 33 1.22 7.25 -26.75
C ASP A 33 1.65 8.15 -25.59
N GLY A 34 2.59 7.70 -24.74
CA GLY A 34 3.09 8.46 -23.59
C GLY A 34 2.13 8.48 -22.38
N GLN A 35 1.13 7.63 -22.34
CA GLN A 35 0.16 7.57 -21.26
C GLN A 35 0.56 6.54 -20.20
N PHE A 36 0.27 6.84 -18.93
CA PHE A 36 0.39 5.86 -17.86
C PHE A 36 -0.68 4.78 -17.98
N VAL A 37 -0.26 3.52 -17.91
CA VAL A 37 -1.15 2.36 -17.95
C VAL A 37 -0.80 1.38 -16.82
N ARG A 38 -1.83 0.71 -16.31
CA ARG A 38 -1.71 -0.37 -15.35
C ARG A 38 -2.65 -1.49 -15.78
N ASP A 39 -2.13 -2.72 -15.90
CA ASP A 39 -2.88 -3.88 -16.37
C ASP A 39 -3.59 -3.65 -17.73
N GLY A 40 -2.90 -2.94 -18.66
CA GLY A 40 -3.42 -2.61 -19.98
C GLY A 40 -4.50 -1.53 -20.01
N LYS A 41 -4.85 -0.91 -18.86
CA LYS A 41 -5.84 0.15 -18.75
C LYS A 41 -5.17 1.50 -18.47
N PRO A 42 -5.73 2.62 -18.96
CA PRO A 42 -5.25 3.94 -18.58
C PRO A 42 -5.21 4.09 -17.06
N TYR A 43 -4.10 4.62 -16.55
CA TYR A 43 -3.92 4.89 -15.13
C TYR A 43 -3.95 6.39 -14.86
N TYR A 44 -4.92 6.82 -14.07
CA TYR A 44 -5.04 8.20 -13.60
C TYR A 44 -4.76 8.24 -12.11
N PHE A 45 -4.12 9.34 -11.66
CA PHE A 45 -3.88 9.54 -10.24
C PHE A 45 -4.28 10.95 -9.80
N VAL A 46 -4.73 11.02 -8.57
CA VAL A 46 -4.91 12.28 -7.84
C VAL A 46 -3.91 12.28 -6.72
N GLY A 47 -2.99 13.24 -6.76
CA GLY A 47 -1.85 13.30 -5.85
C GLY A 47 -2.01 14.36 -4.76
N ALA A 48 -1.35 14.13 -3.63
CA ALA A 48 -1.18 15.11 -2.58
C ALA A 48 0.30 15.21 -2.17
N ASN A 49 0.72 16.42 -1.74
CA ASN A 49 2.04 16.63 -1.18
C ASN A 49 2.02 16.34 0.33
N PHE A 50 2.33 15.11 0.67
CA PHE A 50 2.35 14.58 2.04
C PHE A 50 3.80 14.55 2.57
N TRP A 51 4.47 15.71 2.51
CA TRP A 51 5.91 15.85 2.73
C TRP A 51 6.39 15.32 4.09
N TYR A 52 5.57 15.42 5.13
CA TYR A 52 5.88 15.01 6.50
C TYR A 52 5.53 13.54 6.81
N GLY A 53 5.04 12.77 5.84
CA GLY A 53 4.57 11.40 6.06
C GLY A 53 5.66 10.47 6.60
N ALA A 54 6.89 10.60 6.10
CA ALA A 54 8.03 9.81 6.59
C ALA A 54 8.38 10.16 8.05
N ILE A 55 8.27 11.44 8.43
CA ILE A 55 8.52 11.91 9.80
C ILE A 55 7.49 11.28 10.76
N LEU A 56 6.20 11.28 10.39
CA LEU A 56 5.16 10.62 11.20
C LEU A 56 5.40 9.11 11.35
N GLY A 57 6.00 8.47 10.34
CA GLY A 57 6.31 7.03 10.36
C GLY A 57 7.56 6.66 11.14
N SER A 58 8.42 7.63 11.48
CA SER A 58 9.71 7.42 12.12
C SER A 58 9.59 7.05 13.61
N GLU A 59 10.71 6.60 14.18
CA GLU A 59 10.88 6.42 15.63
C GLU A 59 11.37 7.72 16.30
N GLY A 60 11.67 8.76 15.53
CA GLY A 60 12.22 10.03 16.04
C GLY A 60 11.17 10.92 16.72
N GLU A 61 11.62 12.10 17.16
CA GLU A 61 10.82 13.07 17.94
C GLU A 61 9.50 13.48 17.25
N GLY A 62 9.47 13.50 15.89
CA GLY A 62 8.28 13.82 15.11
C GLY A 62 7.37 12.63 14.82
N GLY A 63 7.72 11.41 15.28
CA GLY A 63 7.00 10.19 14.99
C GLY A 63 5.61 10.14 15.64
N ASN A 64 4.60 9.80 14.84
CA ASN A 64 3.24 9.59 15.33
C ASN A 64 2.49 8.70 14.33
N ARG A 65 2.65 7.40 14.47
CA ARG A 65 2.05 6.41 13.55
C ARG A 65 0.53 6.38 13.62
N GLU A 66 -0.06 6.69 14.77
CA GLU A 66 -1.53 6.77 14.89
C GLU A 66 -2.08 7.91 14.01
N ARG A 67 -1.46 9.08 14.07
CA ARG A 67 -1.78 10.22 13.21
C ARG A 67 -1.55 9.87 11.73
N LEU A 68 -0.43 9.20 11.41
CA LEU A 68 -0.12 8.76 10.06
C LEU A 68 -1.26 7.91 9.49
N HIS A 69 -1.72 6.91 10.22
CA HIS A 69 -2.82 6.05 9.77
C HIS A 69 -4.11 6.84 9.55
N LYS A 70 -4.49 7.72 10.48
CA LYS A 70 -5.70 8.55 10.34
C LYS A 70 -5.64 9.45 9.10
N GLU A 71 -4.50 10.08 8.84
CA GLU A 71 -4.34 10.94 7.67
C GLU A 71 -4.33 10.16 6.37
N LEU A 72 -3.69 8.98 6.31
CA LEU A 72 -3.73 8.12 5.14
C LEU A 72 -5.13 7.60 4.85
N ASP A 73 -5.89 7.20 5.86
CA ASP A 73 -7.27 6.76 5.72
C ASP A 73 -8.16 7.90 5.21
N PHE A 74 -7.97 9.12 5.72
CA PHE A 74 -8.67 10.31 5.24
C PHE A 74 -8.35 10.59 3.78
N LEU A 75 -7.06 10.64 3.40
CA LEU A 75 -6.63 10.88 2.02
C LEU A 75 -7.21 9.84 1.07
N LYS A 76 -7.19 8.58 1.46
CA LYS A 76 -7.80 7.48 0.71
C LYS A 76 -9.31 7.67 0.56
N SER A 77 -10.00 8.10 1.61
CA SER A 77 -11.46 8.29 1.60
C SER A 77 -11.92 9.38 0.61
N ILE A 78 -11.07 10.39 0.36
CA ILE A 78 -11.34 11.48 -0.59
C ILE A 78 -10.77 11.21 -1.99
N GLY A 79 -10.27 9.99 -2.26
CA GLY A 79 -9.82 9.56 -3.58
C GLY A 79 -8.36 9.87 -3.92
N ILE A 80 -7.55 10.31 -2.97
CA ILE A 80 -6.10 10.45 -3.18
C ILE A 80 -5.48 9.06 -3.27
N ASN A 81 -4.74 8.82 -4.35
CA ASN A 81 -4.11 7.52 -4.63
C ASN A 81 -2.62 7.63 -4.97
N ASN A 82 -2.04 8.83 -4.88
CA ASN A 82 -0.64 9.10 -5.10
C ASN A 82 -0.14 10.12 -4.07
N LEU A 83 1.01 9.88 -3.45
CA LEU A 83 1.58 10.77 -2.45
C LEU A 83 3.03 11.12 -2.80
N ARG A 84 3.36 12.40 -2.71
CA ARG A 84 4.73 12.87 -2.71
C ARG A 84 5.20 13.04 -1.26
N VAL A 85 6.16 12.21 -0.85
CA VAL A 85 6.72 12.20 0.51
C VAL A 85 8.19 12.60 0.44
N LEU A 86 8.68 13.39 1.39
CA LEU A 86 10.12 13.60 1.58
C LEU A 86 10.69 12.41 2.34
N VAL A 87 11.78 11.83 1.82
CA VAL A 87 12.37 10.60 2.38
C VAL A 87 13.26 10.89 3.59
N GLY A 88 13.72 12.12 3.75
CA GLY A 88 14.52 12.49 4.90
C GLY A 88 15.06 13.90 4.81
N ALA A 89 15.61 14.37 5.92
CA ALA A 89 16.46 15.55 5.99
C ALA A 89 17.75 15.14 6.69
N ASP A 90 18.88 15.26 5.98
CA ASP A 90 20.20 15.00 6.51
C ASP A 90 20.84 16.29 7.04
N GLY A 91 21.77 16.14 7.97
CA GLY A 91 22.67 17.19 8.43
C GLY A 91 22.38 17.77 9.81
N GLU A 92 23.42 18.37 10.41
CA GLU A 92 23.38 18.92 11.77
C GLU A 92 22.47 20.14 11.92
N ASN A 93 22.25 20.87 10.83
CA ASN A 93 21.44 22.11 10.80
C ASN A 93 20.09 21.91 10.10
N GLY A 94 19.64 20.68 9.93
CA GLY A 94 18.37 20.36 9.28
C GLY A 94 17.15 20.66 10.16
N ILE A 95 15.99 20.37 9.65
CA ILE A 95 14.72 20.40 10.36
C ILE A 95 14.87 19.52 11.62
N LYS A 96 14.44 20.02 12.78
CA LYS A 96 14.56 19.31 14.06
C LYS A 96 13.90 17.93 14.09
N THR A 97 12.98 17.67 13.17
CA THR A 97 12.31 16.39 12.96
C THR A 97 13.02 15.63 11.85
N ARG A 98 13.91 14.72 12.22
CA ARG A 98 14.61 13.82 11.30
C ARG A 98 13.85 12.50 11.18
N VAL A 99 13.99 11.84 10.02
CA VAL A 99 13.48 10.47 9.83
C VAL A 99 14.39 9.49 10.56
N GLU A 100 15.68 9.83 10.60
CA GLU A 100 16.71 9.09 11.33
C GLU A 100 17.46 10.06 12.25
N PRO A 101 17.92 9.59 13.43
CA PRO A 101 18.68 10.41 14.37
C PRO A 101 20.07 10.78 13.86
#